data_303ef38a4f0d0a17296ed33b364cf661
#
_entry.id   303ef38a4f0d0a17296ed33b364cf661
#
_cell.length_a   1.000
_cell.length_b   1.000
_cell.length_c   1.000
_cell.angle_alpha   90.00
_cell.angle_beta   90.00
_cell.angle_gamma   90.00
#
_symmetry.space_group_name_H-M   'P 1'
#
loop_
_entity.id
_entity.type
_entity.pdbx_description
1 polymer ?
#
loop_
_entity_poly.entity_id
_entity_poly.type
_entity_poly.pdbx_seq_one_letter_code
_entity_poly.pdbx_strand_id
1 'polypeptide(L)'
;MIVPANGVYELELQIKDKNSSEPAISINQILEVIYNTDKIHISDILPLSSISKSTDKSAPLYKNGYIIMPYLSNYYDEYAEGFAFYAEIYNARKLLGENEKFLVKYYIADEKMNPLANYHGFSKQTALSVNVILGNFGIKDLPTGNYYFVIEVRNKSNEKLAEKFYFFIRKNNTLPTFDNINEDVVSASFVSKISNPDSLKYFIAALQPIAKEGEYIIAVQILKENDMDKMRRYFYGFWYQRNPENPEKAWMEYKKQLDYVDRAFSTQIRRGYETDRGRVYLRYGPPNTISNFPHEPSSYPYQIWHYYKIDQYTNRRFVFYNTDLSSGDYELLHSDMFGEINTPNWEKVLQKRTETFYDPYDEKGVKHYGGNSEEFFKNPR
;
A
#
# COMPACT_ATOMS: atom_id res chain seq x y z
N MET A 1 -27.15 20.79 -8.06
CA MET A 1 -26.46 19.96 -7.04
C MET A 1 -27.53 19.08 -6.40
N ILE A 2 -27.34 17.75 -6.44
CA ILE A 2 -28.23 16.81 -5.77
C ILE A 2 -27.64 16.57 -4.39
N VAL A 3 -28.42 16.79 -3.33
CA VAL A 3 -28.04 16.48 -1.95
C VAL A 3 -28.90 15.30 -1.52
N PRO A 4 -28.39 14.05 -1.60
CA PRO A 4 -29.14 12.88 -1.21
C PRO A 4 -29.32 12.87 0.32
N ALA A 5 -30.42 12.32 0.80
CA ALA A 5 -30.62 12.01 2.23
C ALA A 5 -29.75 10.83 2.64
N ASN A 6 -29.67 10.53 3.95
CA ASN A 6 -29.03 9.31 4.40
C ASN A 6 -29.72 8.09 3.77
N GLY A 7 -28.95 7.17 3.23
CA GLY A 7 -29.46 5.97 2.59
C GLY A 7 -28.44 5.27 1.69
N VAL A 8 -28.85 4.16 1.18
CA VAL A 8 -28.09 3.40 0.18
C VAL A 8 -28.69 3.72 -1.20
N TYR A 9 -27.82 4.11 -2.12
CA TYR A 9 -28.19 4.50 -3.48
C TYR A 9 -27.46 3.60 -4.47
N GLU A 10 -28.12 3.32 -5.58
CA GLU A 10 -27.49 2.70 -6.75
C GLU A 10 -27.19 3.81 -7.78
N LEU A 11 -25.93 3.96 -8.12
CA LEU A 11 -25.49 4.85 -9.20
C LEU A 11 -25.29 3.99 -10.46
N GLU A 12 -26.08 4.25 -11.50
CA GLU A 12 -25.87 3.66 -12.81
C GLU A 12 -25.22 4.71 -13.72
N LEU A 13 -24.09 4.36 -14.31
CA LEU A 13 -23.40 5.13 -15.32
C LEU A 13 -23.49 4.40 -16.67
N GLN A 14 -24.08 5.07 -17.67
CA GLN A 14 -24.16 4.56 -19.02
C GLN A 14 -23.30 5.40 -19.97
N ILE A 15 -22.42 4.74 -20.71
CA ILE A 15 -21.58 5.34 -21.75
C ILE A 15 -21.96 4.74 -23.09
N LYS A 16 -22.36 5.61 -24.02
CA LYS A 16 -22.73 5.22 -25.39
C LYS A 16 -21.98 6.08 -26.40
N ASP A 17 -21.32 5.43 -27.35
CA ASP A 17 -20.81 6.11 -28.54
C ASP A 17 -22.00 6.47 -29.46
N LYS A 18 -22.17 7.77 -29.74
CA LYS A 18 -23.25 8.29 -30.60
C LYS A 18 -23.10 7.87 -32.06
N ASN A 19 -21.89 7.49 -32.48
CA ASN A 19 -21.57 7.10 -33.86
C ASN A 19 -21.47 5.58 -34.05
N SER A 20 -21.72 4.79 -32.99
CA SER A 20 -21.71 3.34 -33.04
C SER A 20 -23.09 2.76 -32.86
N SER A 21 -23.35 1.63 -33.50
CA SER A 21 -24.54 0.81 -33.28
C SER A 21 -24.43 -0.14 -32.08
N GLU A 22 -23.26 -0.15 -31.41
CA GLU A 22 -23.06 -1.01 -30.26
C GLU A 22 -23.90 -0.57 -29.04
N PRO A 23 -24.26 -1.51 -28.16
CA PRO A 23 -25.01 -1.19 -26.95
C PRO A 23 -24.17 -0.30 -26.02
N ALA A 24 -24.85 0.49 -25.19
CA ALA A 24 -24.18 1.27 -24.16
C ALA A 24 -23.49 0.36 -23.13
N ILE A 25 -22.32 0.78 -22.66
CA ILE A 25 -21.66 0.14 -21.53
C ILE A 25 -22.28 0.71 -20.26
N SER A 26 -22.83 -0.14 -19.40
CA SER A 26 -23.36 0.24 -18.09
C SER A 26 -22.48 -0.25 -16.96
N ILE A 27 -22.24 0.63 -15.97
CA ILE A 27 -21.53 0.33 -14.74
C ILE A 27 -22.42 0.75 -13.58
N ASN A 28 -22.69 -0.17 -12.66
CA ASN A 28 -23.48 0.07 -11.46
C ASN A 28 -22.57 0.11 -10.24
N GLN A 29 -22.78 1.09 -9.36
CA GLN A 29 -22.07 1.23 -8.10
C GLN A 29 -23.06 1.55 -6.97
N ILE A 30 -22.93 0.82 -5.86
CA ILE A 30 -23.68 1.14 -4.64
C ILE A 30 -22.94 2.27 -3.92
N LEU A 31 -23.70 3.34 -3.61
CA LEU A 31 -23.26 4.47 -2.81
C LEU A 31 -24.02 4.48 -1.50
N GLU A 32 -23.28 4.40 -0.40
CA GLU A 32 -23.85 4.59 0.93
C GLU A 32 -23.60 6.05 1.36
N VAL A 33 -24.69 6.77 1.62
CA VAL A 33 -24.65 8.17 2.08
C VAL A 33 -25.04 8.21 3.54
N ILE A 34 -24.07 8.54 4.42
CA ILE A 34 -24.28 8.65 5.87
C ILE A 34 -23.81 10.02 6.34
N TYR A 35 -24.76 10.88 6.74
CA TYR A 35 -24.48 12.13 7.43
C TYR A 35 -24.72 11.94 8.93
N ASN A 36 -23.65 11.84 9.69
CA ASN A 36 -23.75 11.82 11.14
C ASN A 36 -23.68 13.26 11.67
N THR A 37 -24.75 13.73 12.29
CA THR A 37 -24.85 15.10 12.83
C THR A 37 -24.29 15.22 14.26
N ASP A 38 -23.92 14.12 14.90
CA ASP A 38 -23.49 14.07 16.29
C ASP A 38 -21.96 13.90 16.42
N LYS A 39 -21.26 13.95 15.29
CA LYS A 39 -19.80 13.93 15.24
C LYS A 39 -19.29 14.97 14.23
N ILE A 40 -18.07 15.46 14.46
CA ILE A 40 -17.36 16.21 13.44
C ILE A 40 -17.06 15.25 12.30
N HIS A 41 -17.36 15.69 11.10
CA HIS A 41 -17.20 14.90 9.90
C HIS A 41 -16.33 15.63 8.88
N ILE A 42 -15.43 14.91 8.23
CA ILE A 42 -14.61 15.42 7.13
C ILE A 42 -15.16 14.82 5.84
N SER A 43 -15.39 15.64 4.81
CA SER A 43 -15.76 15.16 3.48
C SER A 43 -14.71 14.22 2.91
N ASP A 44 -14.99 13.61 1.77
CA ASP A 44 -13.92 13.03 0.97
C ASP A 44 -12.88 14.09 0.60
N ILE A 45 -11.63 13.69 0.59
CA ILE A 45 -10.51 14.54 0.18
C ILE A 45 -10.49 14.56 -1.35
N LEU A 46 -10.65 15.74 -1.92
CA LEU A 46 -10.62 15.93 -3.36
C LEU A 46 -9.24 16.44 -3.79
N PRO A 47 -8.42 15.61 -4.44
CA PRO A 47 -7.20 16.11 -5.08
C PRO A 47 -7.53 17.07 -6.21
N LEU A 48 -6.67 18.07 -6.41
CA LEU A 48 -6.90 19.12 -7.38
C LEU A 48 -5.77 19.21 -8.40
N SER A 49 -6.13 19.36 -9.67
CA SER A 49 -5.20 19.76 -10.73
C SER A 49 -5.01 21.28 -10.78
N SER A 50 -6.07 22.03 -10.46
CA SER A 50 -5.97 23.49 -10.33
C SER A 50 -7.06 24.05 -9.42
N ILE A 51 -6.79 25.24 -8.88
CA ILE A 51 -7.72 26.02 -8.07
C ILE A 51 -7.57 27.52 -8.37
N SER A 52 -8.67 28.22 -8.50
CA SER A 52 -8.70 29.67 -8.63
C SER A 52 -9.85 30.28 -7.82
N LYS A 53 -9.65 31.47 -7.26
CA LYS A 53 -10.74 32.22 -6.60
C LYS A 53 -11.74 32.70 -7.64
N SER A 54 -13.02 32.61 -7.31
CA SER A 54 -14.09 33.11 -8.15
C SER A 54 -15.27 33.64 -7.32
N THR A 55 -15.91 34.68 -7.80
CA THR A 55 -17.18 35.17 -7.25
C THR A 55 -18.37 34.70 -8.09
N ASP A 56 -18.12 34.14 -9.26
CA ASP A 56 -19.15 33.62 -10.16
C ASP A 56 -19.68 32.28 -9.68
N LYS A 57 -20.81 32.30 -8.98
CA LYS A 57 -21.50 31.12 -8.48
C LYS A 57 -22.10 30.24 -9.57
N SER A 58 -22.24 30.76 -10.79
CA SER A 58 -22.79 30.01 -11.94
C SER A 58 -21.71 29.25 -12.72
N ALA A 59 -20.43 29.53 -12.46
CA ALA A 59 -19.33 28.88 -13.13
C ALA A 59 -19.32 27.37 -12.88
N PRO A 60 -19.03 26.55 -13.89
CA PRO A 60 -18.81 25.12 -13.70
C PRO A 60 -17.74 24.89 -12.63
N LEU A 61 -17.95 23.89 -11.77
CA LEU A 61 -17.02 23.49 -10.69
C LEU A 61 -16.80 24.60 -9.63
N TYR A 62 -17.68 25.60 -9.56
CA TYR A 62 -17.67 26.57 -8.46
C TYR A 62 -18.04 25.91 -7.14
N LYS A 63 -17.21 26.10 -6.13
CA LYS A 63 -17.46 25.60 -4.76
C LYS A 63 -16.85 26.55 -3.73
N ASN A 64 -17.68 27.08 -2.84
CA ASN A 64 -17.28 27.93 -1.70
C ASN A 64 -16.26 29.03 -2.01
N GLY A 65 -16.50 29.79 -3.12
CA GLY A 65 -15.63 30.89 -3.50
C GLY A 65 -14.45 30.53 -4.41
N TYR A 66 -14.41 29.31 -4.89
CA TYR A 66 -13.37 28.81 -5.76
C TYR A 66 -13.92 28.03 -6.95
N ILE A 67 -13.25 28.09 -8.08
CA ILE A 67 -13.37 27.10 -9.15
C ILE A 67 -12.31 26.06 -8.89
N ILE A 68 -12.73 24.80 -8.70
CA ILE A 68 -11.87 23.69 -8.36
C ILE A 68 -11.90 22.63 -9.47
N MET A 69 -10.74 22.33 -10.06
CA MET A 69 -10.59 21.30 -11.07
C MET A 69 -10.05 20.02 -10.37
N PRO A 70 -10.83 18.94 -10.32
CA PRO A 70 -10.37 17.69 -9.74
C PRO A 70 -9.17 17.10 -10.48
N TYR A 71 -8.27 16.49 -9.74
CA TYR A 71 -7.26 15.57 -10.27
C TYR A 71 -7.82 14.15 -10.16
N LEU A 72 -8.13 13.53 -11.31
CA LEU A 72 -8.92 12.29 -11.36
C LEU A 72 -8.08 11.01 -11.16
N SER A 73 -6.76 11.16 -11.03
CA SER A 73 -5.85 10.03 -10.78
C SER A 73 -5.35 10.06 -9.34
N ASN A 74 -5.08 8.89 -8.78
CA ASN A 74 -4.31 8.77 -7.55
C ASN A 74 -2.82 8.51 -7.80
N TYR A 75 -2.36 8.61 -9.05
CA TYR A 75 -0.98 8.40 -9.46
C TYR A 75 -0.33 9.74 -9.81
N TYR A 76 0.78 10.05 -9.16
CA TYR A 76 1.61 11.25 -9.35
C TYR A 76 2.97 10.83 -9.88
N ASP A 77 3.23 11.16 -11.14
CA ASP A 77 4.50 10.86 -11.83
C ASP A 77 5.64 11.79 -11.41
N GLU A 78 6.81 11.61 -11.98
CA GLU A 78 8.03 12.40 -11.70
C GLU A 78 7.89 13.89 -11.99
N TYR A 79 6.93 14.28 -12.84
CA TYR A 79 6.69 15.67 -13.20
C TYR A 79 5.75 16.39 -12.22
N ALA A 80 5.10 15.65 -11.33
CA ALA A 80 4.20 16.24 -10.34
C ALA A 80 5.01 16.98 -9.25
N GLU A 81 4.92 18.30 -9.24
CA GLU A 81 5.61 19.15 -8.28
C GLU A 81 4.83 19.33 -6.96
N GLY A 82 3.50 19.19 -7.01
CA GLY A 82 2.63 19.45 -5.88
C GLY A 82 1.46 18.49 -5.75
N PHE A 83 0.96 18.38 -4.53
CA PHE A 83 -0.29 17.72 -4.17
C PHE A 83 -1.24 18.78 -3.60
N ALA A 84 -2.14 19.26 -4.43
CA ALA A 84 -3.18 20.20 -4.02
C ALA A 84 -4.46 19.45 -3.64
N PHE A 85 -5.17 19.94 -2.63
CA PHE A 85 -6.38 19.28 -2.13
C PHE A 85 -7.45 20.27 -1.66
N TYR A 86 -8.68 19.77 -1.66
CA TYR A 86 -9.85 20.41 -1.06
C TYR A 86 -10.57 19.42 -0.16
N ALA A 87 -11.02 19.86 1.00
CA ALA A 87 -11.94 19.14 1.87
C ALA A 87 -12.83 20.08 2.66
N GLU A 88 -13.91 19.55 3.22
CA GLU A 88 -14.85 20.29 4.07
C GLU A 88 -14.99 19.59 5.42
N ILE A 89 -15.05 20.38 6.49
CA ILE A 89 -15.35 19.88 7.84
C ILE A 89 -16.76 20.36 8.20
N TYR A 90 -17.59 19.44 8.60
CA TYR A 90 -18.97 19.65 8.97
C TYR A 90 -19.17 19.53 10.50
N ASN A 91 -20.23 20.16 11.00
CA ASN A 91 -20.69 20.12 12.38
C ASN A 91 -19.75 20.77 13.41
N ALA A 92 -18.68 21.44 13.00
CA ALA A 92 -17.75 22.06 13.95
C ALA A 92 -18.45 23.07 14.88
N ARG A 93 -19.29 23.98 14.31
CA ARG A 93 -20.05 24.96 15.11
C ARG A 93 -21.02 24.32 16.09
N LYS A 94 -21.72 23.25 15.66
CA LYS A 94 -22.70 22.54 16.50
C LYS A 94 -22.05 21.87 17.69
N LEU A 95 -20.86 21.27 17.51
CA LEU A 95 -20.24 20.40 18.50
C LEU A 95 -19.19 21.09 19.38
N LEU A 96 -18.50 22.08 18.82
CA LEU A 96 -17.47 22.82 19.57
C LEU A 96 -18.02 24.11 20.19
N GLY A 97 -19.08 24.66 19.60
CA GLY A 97 -19.63 25.95 20.00
C GLY A 97 -19.35 27.03 18.98
N GLU A 98 -20.14 28.13 19.07
CA GLU A 98 -19.98 29.27 18.19
C GLU A 98 -18.67 30.02 18.53
N ASN A 99 -17.91 30.38 17.50
CA ASN A 99 -16.61 31.06 17.62
C ASN A 99 -15.49 30.26 18.29
N GLU A 100 -15.73 28.99 18.63
CA GLU A 100 -14.66 28.12 19.15
C GLU A 100 -13.61 27.87 18.09
N LYS A 101 -12.34 27.80 18.54
CA LYS A 101 -11.19 27.53 17.65
C LYS A 101 -10.79 26.08 17.75
N PHE A 102 -10.44 25.49 16.62
CA PHE A 102 -9.91 24.15 16.52
C PHE A 102 -8.72 24.09 15.56
N LEU A 103 -7.95 23.01 15.63
CA LEU A 103 -6.78 22.78 14.80
C LEU A 103 -7.11 21.73 13.73
N VAL A 104 -6.75 22.02 12.49
CA VAL A 104 -6.68 21.04 11.43
C VAL A 104 -5.22 20.75 11.17
N LYS A 105 -4.83 19.50 11.37
CA LYS A 105 -3.51 18.97 11.01
C LYS A 105 -3.67 18.16 9.73
N TYR A 106 -2.75 18.32 8.80
CA TYR A 106 -2.71 17.51 7.60
C TYR A 106 -1.28 17.15 7.25
N TYR A 107 -1.06 15.93 6.75
CA TYR A 107 0.27 15.41 6.51
C TYR A 107 0.26 14.25 5.50
N ILE A 108 1.45 13.93 4.97
CA ILE A 108 1.66 12.70 4.21
C ILE A 108 2.23 11.64 5.16
N ALA A 109 1.69 10.44 5.09
CA ALA A 109 2.13 9.25 5.81
C ALA A 109 2.60 8.16 4.85
N ASP A 110 3.46 7.28 5.32
CA ASP A 110 3.87 6.08 4.60
C ASP A 110 2.77 5.00 4.57
N GLU A 111 3.03 3.86 3.94
CA GLU A 111 2.09 2.72 3.88
C GLU A 111 1.64 2.21 5.25
N LYS A 112 2.44 2.43 6.29
CA LYS A 112 2.15 2.03 7.67
C LYS A 112 1.46 3.13 8.47
N MET A 113 1.03 4.19 7.81
CA MET A 113 0.39 5.38 8.42
C MET A 113 1.33 6.18 9.35
N ASN A 114 2.66 6.03 9.23
CA ASN A 114 3.62 6.85 9.95
C ASN A 114 3.77 8.21 9.25
N PRO A 115 3.59 9.33 9.96
CA PRO A 115 3.76 10.66 9.38
C PRO A 115 5.20 10.90 8.89
N LEU A 116 5.34 11.46 7.68
CA LEU A 116 6.63 11.89 7.17
C LEU A 116 7.01 13.25 7.73
N ALA A 117 8.23 13.39 8.26
CA ALA A 117 8.67 14.57 9.01
C ALA A 117 8.56 15.89 8.24
N ASN A 118 8.81 15.87 6.91
CA ASN A 118 8.86 17.08 6.08
C ASN A 118 7.55 17.42 5.37
N TYR A 119 6.50 16.61 5.55
CA TYR A 119 5.25 16.71 4.80
C TYR A 119 4.07 16.89 5.75
N HIS A 120 4.01 18.02 6.45
CA HIS A 120 2.91 18.33 7.38
C HIS A 120 2.54 19.82 7.30
N GLY A 121 1.30 20.11 7.63
CA GLY A 121 0.78 21.47 7.73
C GLY A 121 -0.31 21.58 8.78
N PHE A 122 -0.60 22.80 9.17
CA PHE A 122 -1.60 23.12 10.20
C PHE A 122 -2.44 24.31 9.75
N SER A 123 -3.73 24.26 10.06
CA SER A 123 -4.66 25.38 9.91
C SER A 123 -5.46 25.55 11.19
N LYS A 124 -5.38 26.74 11.80
CA LYS A 124 -6.29 27.11 12.89
C LYS A 124 -7.56 27.67 12.27
N GLN A 125 -8.70 27.13 12.64
CA GLN A 125 -9.98 27.54 12.14
C GLN A 125 -10.95 27.94 13.27
N THR A 126 -11.87 28.84 12.95
CA THR A 126 -13.03 29.13 13.82
C THR A 126 -14.18 28.23 13.37
N ALA A 127 -14.89 27.65 14.32
CA ALA A 127 -15.96 26.71 14.05
C ALA A 127 -17.13 27.36 13.30
N LEU A 128 -17.37 26.88 12.09
CA LEU A 128 -18.48 27.26 11.21
C LEU A 128 -19.37 26.03 10.96
N SER A 129 -20.51 26.26 10.32
CA SER A 129 -21.37 25.14 9.87
C SER A 129 -20.63 24.26 8.86
N VAL A 130 -19.84 24.87 7.98
CA VAL A 130 -18.93 24.21 7.04
C VAL A 130 -17.61 24.97 7.05
N ASN A 131 -16.54 24.29 7.37
CA ASN A 131 -15.19 24.82 7.31
C ASN A 131 -14.46 24.22 6.07
N VAL A 132 -13.98 25.10 5.21
CA VAL A 132 -13.22 24.70 4.01
C VAL A 132 -11.75 24.57 4.36
N ILE A 133 -11.13 23.50 3.90
CA ILE A 133 -9.70 23.27 3.97
C ILE A 133 -9.15 23.16 2.55
N LEU A 134 -8.15 23.98 2.29
CA LEU A 134 -7.39 24.00 1.05
C LEU A 134 -5.90 23.97 1.40
N GLY A 135 -5.15 23.27 0.61
CA GLY A 135 -3.69 23.26 0.76
C GLY A 135 -3.01 22.72 -0.48
N ASN A 136 -1.71 22.94 -0.49
CA ASN A 136 -0.81 22.34 -1.48
C ASN A 136 0.49 21.97 -0.79
N PHE A 137 0.97 20.77 -1.06
CA PHE A 137 2.30 20.29 -0.65
C PHE A 137 3.21 20.22 -1.85
N GLY A 138 4.45 20.66 -1.70
CA GLY A 138 5.52 20.26 -2.61
C GLY A 138 5.80 18.77 -2.42
N ILE A 139 5.64 17.98 -3.49
CA ILE A 139 5.95 16.55 -3.51
C ILE A 139 7.11 16.22 -4.46
N LYS A 140 7.83 17.23 -4.93
CA LYS A 140 8.95 17.07 -5.87
C LYS A 140 9.99 16.06 -5.34
N ASP A 141 10.34 16.18 -4.06
CA ASP A 141 11.35 15.34 -3.41
C ASP A 141 10.76 14.12 -2.69
N LEU A 142 9.44 13.90 -2.80
CA LEU A 142 8.81 12.71 -2.24
C LEU A 142 9.23 11.49 -3.05
N PRO A 143 9.90 10.49 -2.45
CA PRO A 143 10.37 9.31 -3.17
C PRO A 143 9.24 8.50 -3.82
N THR A 144 9.59 7.62 -4.74
CA THR A 144 8.67 6.61 -5.26
C THR A 144 8.13 5.75 -4.12
N GLY A 145 6.80 5.57 -4.07
CA GLY A 145 6.14 4.78 -3.04
C GLY A 145 4.64 5.01 -3.00
N ASN A 146 4.00 4.27 -2.09
CA ASN A 146 2.60 4.38 -1.77
C ASN A 146 2.46 5.24 -0.51
N TYR A 147 1.52 6.17 -0.53
CA TYR A 147 1.36 7.16 0.53
C TYR A 147 -0.09 7.39 0.87
N TYR A 148 -0.32 7.87 2.08
CA TYR A 148 -1.61 8.40 2.51
C TYR A 148 -1.48 9.88 2.81
N PHE A 149 -2.36 10.69 2.23
CA PHE A 149 -2.59 12.05 2.69
C PHE A 149 -3.66 12.01 3.77
N VAL A 150 -3.37 12.55 4.94
CA VAL A 150 -4.22 12.47 6.14
C VAL A 150 -4.64 13.86 6.58
N ILE A 151 -5.92 14.04 6.91
CA ILE A 151 -6.46 15.24 7.57
C ILE A 151 -6.99 14.83 8.94
N GLU A 152 -6.55 15.50 9.99
CA GLU A 152 -7.05 15.35 11.35
C GLU A 152 -7.67 16.66 11.85
N VAL A 153 -8.81 16.57 12.49
CA VAL A 153 -9.41 17.65 13.25
C VAL A 153 -9.16 17.42 14.72
N ARG A 154 -8.58 18.43 15.41
CA ARG A 154 -8.22 18.36 16.84
C ARG A 154 -8.82 19.53 17.61
N ASN A 155 -9.28 19.26 18.85
CA ASN A 155 -9.75 20.29 19.76
C ASN A 155 -8.58 21.06 20.41
N LYS A 156 -8.91 22.01 21.30
CA LYS A 156 -7.92 22.80 22.05
C LYS A 156 -7.03 21.95 22.99
N SER A 157 -7.54 20.81 23.43
CA SER A 157 -6.80 19.84 24.26
C SER A 157 -5.96 18.87 23.42
N ASN A 158 -5.84 19.11 22.11
CA ASN A 158 -5.12 18.26 21.16
C ASN A 158 -5.71 16.84 21.00
N GLU A 159 -6.96 16.61 21.38
CA GLU A 159 -7.66 15.36 21.17
C GLU A 159 -8.15 15.29 19.71
N LYS A 160 -7.98 14.12 19.08
CA LYS A 160 -8.43 13.87 17.71
C LYS A 160 -9.95 13.66 17.71
N LEU A 161 -10.68 14.53 16.99
CA LEU A 161 -12.13 14.51 16.87
C LEU A 161 -12.61 13.83 15.59
N ALA A 162 -11.84 13.95 14.50
CA ALA A 162 -12.11 13.31 13.23
C ALA A 162 -10.81 13.12 12.45
N GLU A 163 -10.84 12.12 11.55
CA GLU A 163 -9.73 11.81 10.65
C GLU A 163 -10.28 11.36 9.30
N LYS A 164 -9.61 11.74 8.22
CA LYS A 164 -9.86 11.26 6.87
C LYS A 164 -8.53 11.09 6.15
N PHE A 165 -8.41 10.07 5.31
CA PHE A 165 -7.21 9.82 4.53
C PHE A 165 -7.56 9.56 3.06
N TYR A 166 -6.59 9.85 2.19
CA TYR A 166 -6.63 9.63 0.75
C TYR A 166 -5.35 8.89 0.34
N PHE A 167 -5.51 7.76 -0.33
CA PHE A 167 -4.38 6.97 -0.85
C PHE A 167 -3.91 7.51 -2.19
N PHE A 168 -2.59 7.64 -2.36
CA PHE A 168 -1.99 7.98 -3.64
C PHE A 168 -0.63 7.29 -3.85
N ILE A 169 -0.26 7.15 -5.12
CA ILE A 169 0.97 6.55 -5.58
C ILE A 169 1.87 7.65 -6.13
N ARG A 170 3.10 7.70 -5.67
CA ARG A 170 4.14 8.59 -6.18
C ARG A 170 5.15 7.80 -6.99
N LYS A 171 5.40 8.20 -8.24
CA LYS A 171 6.53 7.76 -9.05
C LYS A 171 7.51 8.92 -9.15
N ASN A 172 8.72 8.75 -8.68
CA ASN A 172 9.76 9.76 -8.73
C ASN A 172 11.08 9.12 -9.11
N ASN A 173 11.78 9.70 -10.07
CA ASN A 173 13.09 9.23 -10.48
C ASN A 173 14.22 9.66 -9.53
N THR A 174 13.89 10.47 -8.50
CA THR A 174 14.86 10.83 -7.46
C THR A 174 15.15 9.61 -6.60
N LEU A 175 16.36 9.10 -6.74
CA LEU A 175 16.82 7.97 -5.93
C LEU A 175 17.19 8.47 -4.53
N PRO A 176 16.87 7.71 -3.46
CA PRO A 176 17.38 8.03 -2.13
C PRO A 176 18.91 8.02 -2.17
N THR A 177 19.57 9.03 -1.60
CA THR A 177 21.02 9.07 -1.53
C THR A 177 21.49 8.60 -0.16
N PHE A 178 22.45 7.67 -0.14
CA PHE A 178 23.15 7.24 1.07
C PHE A 178 24.54 7.89 1.20
N ASP A 179 24.87 8.80 0.27
CA ASP A 179 26.19 9.44 0.19
C ASP A 179 26.47 10.41 1.34
N ASN A 180 25.42 10.96 1.95
CA ASN A 180 25.52 11.90 3.08
C ASN A 180 25.79 11.22 4.43
N ILE A 181 25.90 9.89 4.47
CA ILE A 181 26.19 9.17 5.71
C ILE A 181 27.70 9.29 5.98
N ASN A 182 28.03 9.86 7.14
CA ASN A 182 29.42 10.05 7.55
C ASN A 182 30.14 8.70 7.64
N GLU A 183 31.29 8.58 7.00
CA GLU A 183 32.11 7.38 6.92
C GLU A 183 32.61 6.93 8.30
N ASP A 184 32.89 7.86 9.20
CA ASP A 184 33.28 7.56 10.59
C ASP A 184 32.16 6.82 11.34
N VAL A 185 30.89 7.21 11.11
CA VAL A 185 29.73 6.55 11.71
C VAL A 185 29.59 5.13 11.19
N VAL A 186 29.75 4.92 9.87
CA VAL A 186 29.68 3.60 9.26
C VAL A 186 30.80 2.68 9.78
N SER A 187 32.02 3.21 9.86
CA SER A 187 33.21 2.49 10.33
C SER A 187 33.10 2.09 11.80
N ALA A 188 32.43 2.88 12.62
CA ALA A 188 32.16 2.60 14.03
C ALA A 188 30.93 1.69 14.24
N SER A 189 30.14 1.40 13.19
CA SER A 189 28.90 0.68 13.30
C SER A 189 29.05 -0.86 13.18
N PHE A 190 27.95 -1.57 13.39
CA PHE A 190 27.87 -3.02 13.23
C PHE A 190 28.25 -3.52 11.83
N VAL A 191 28.11 -2.66 10.82
CA VAL A 191 28.40 -3.01 9.42
C VAL A 191 29.90 -3.23 9.20
N SER A 192 30.77 -2.56 9.96
CA SER A 192 32.23 -2.75 9.89
C SER A 192 32.67 -4.17 10.28
N LYS A 193 31.86 -4.86 11.10
CA LYS A 193 32.10 -6.25 11.50
C LYS A 193 31.89 -7.26 10.35
N ILE A 194 31.21 -6.82 9.26
CA ILE A 194 30.98 -7.66 8.06
C ILE A 194 32.21 -7.49 7.16
N SER A 195 33.19 -8.37 7.34
CA SER A 195 34.47 -8.30 6.61
C SER A 195 34.43 -8.99 5.24
N ASN A 196 33.54 -10.00 5.07
CA ASN A 196 33.43 -10.73 3.81
C ASN A 196 32.51 -10.00 2.83
N PRO A 197 33.02 -9.58 1.64
CA PRO A 197 32.23 -8.89 0.64
C PRO A 197 31.02 -9.70 0.13
N ASP A 198 31.17 -11.01 -0.04
CA ASP A 198 30.08 -11.86 -0.53
C ASP A 198 28.96 -11.98 0.48
N SER A 199 29.27 -11.96 1.77
CA SER A 199 28.26 -11.90 2.82
C SER A 199 27.49 -10.60 2.79
N LEU A 200 28.18 -9.46 2.59
CA LEU A 200 27.49 -8.16 2.51
C LEU A 200 26.64 -8.04 1.25
N LYS A 201 27.14 -8.51 0.10
CA LYS A 201 26.33 -8.62 -1.13
C LYS A 201 25.06 -9.43 -0.92
N TYR A 202 25.21 -10.59 -0.30
CA TYR A 202 24.08 -11.45 0.02
C TYR A 202 23.07 -10.74 0.92
N PHE A 203 23.52 -10.07 1.99
CA PHE A 203 22.63 -9.35 2.88
C PHE A 203 21.90 -8.19 2.17
N ILE A 204 22.60 -7.44 1.30
CA ILE A 204 22.00 -6.37 0.50
C ILE A 204 20.96 -6.94 -0.47
N ALA A 205 21.28 -8.03 -1.19
CA ALA A 205 20.34 -8.68 -2.09
C ALA A 205 19.08 -9.19 -1.36
N ALA A 206 19.28 -9.75 -0.17
CA ALA A 206 18.20 -10.26 0.67
C ALA A 206 17.29 -9.17 1.28
N LEU A 207 17.59 -7.87 1.09
CA LEU A 207 16.69 -6.78 1.45
C LEU A 207 15.56 -6.56 0.43
N GLN A 208 15.64 -7.16 -0.77
CA GLN A 208 14.65 -6.99 -1.84
C GLN A 208 13.19 -7.09 -1.36
N PRO A 209 12.78 -8.07 -0.54
CA PRO A 209 11.39 -8.20 -0.11
C PRO A 209 10.84 -7.00 0.65
N ILE A 210 11.69 -6.24 1.35
CA ILE A 210 11.32 -5.11 2.21
C ILE A 210 11.83 -3.76 1.71
N ALA A 211 12.59 -3.74 0.61
CA ALA A 211 13.11 -2.54 0.01
C ALA A 211 12.01 -1.79 -0.75
N LYS A 212 12.01 -0.46 -0.65
CA LYS A 212 11.23 0.40 -1.53
C LYS A 212 11.87 0.39 -2.93
N GLU A 213 11.10 0.72 -3.97
CA GLU A 213 11.59 0.68 -5.35
C GLU A 213 12.92 1.43 -5.54
N GLY A 214 13.02 2.66 -5.03
CA GLY A 214 14.26 3.46 -5.12
C GLY A 214 15.44 2.82 -4.38
N GLU A 215 15.23 2.24 -3.21
CA GLU A 215 16.26 1.52 -2.45
C GLU A 215 16.75 0.29 -3.23
N TYR A 216 15.82 -0.45 -3.85
CA TYR A 216 16.16 -1.61 -4.67
C TYR A 216 16.99 -1.25 -5.89
N ILE A 217 16.64 -0.18 -6.61
CA ILE A 217 17.41 0.30 -7.77
C ILE A 217 18.85 0.61 -7.36
N ILE A 218 19.04 1.32 -6.25
CA ILE A 218 20.38 1.62 -5.71
C ILE A 218 21.11 0.35 -5.28
N ALA A 219 20.42 -0.58 -4.61
CA ALA A 219 21.02 -1.86 -4.25
C ALA A 219 21.59 -2.59 -5.47
N VAL A 220 20.81 -2.69 -6.55
CA VAL A 220 21.25 -3.32 -7.80
C VAL A 220 22.48 -2.62 -8.40
N GLN A 221 22.51 -1.28 -8.38
CA GLN A 221 23.64 -0.50 -8.89
C GLN A 221 24.89 -0.75 -8.04
N ILE A 222 24.81 -0.62 -6.72
CA ILE A 222 25.92 -0.82 -5.78
C ILE A 222 26.48 -2.23 -5.85
N LEU A 223 25.62 -3.24 -5.98
CA LEU A 223 26.04 -4.61 -6.15
C LEU A 223 26.82 -4.85 -7.44
N LYS A 224 26.47 -4.13 -8.54
CA LYS A 224 27.20 -4.16 -9.81
C LYS A 224 28.57 -3.46 -9.70
N GLU A 225 28.62 -2.34 -9.00
CA GLU A 225 29.87 -1.59 -8.79
C GLU A 225 30.85 -2.35 -7.91
N ASN A 226 30.38 -3.23 -7.04
CA ASN A 226 31.16 -4.08 -6.15
C ASN A 226 32.13 -3.28 -5.24
N ASP A 227 31.72 -2.07 -4.84
CA ASP A 227 32.46 -1.19 -3.95
C ASP A 227 32.06 -1.44 -2.49
N MET A 228 33.01 -1.89 -1.67
CA MET A 228 32.74 -2.29 -0.28
C MET A 228 32.26 -1.13 0.59
N ASP A 229 32.78 0.08 0.37
CA ASP A 229 32.44 1.25 1.19
C ASP A 229 31.03 1.77 0.83
N LYS A 230 30.67 1.74 -0.47
CA LYS A 230 29.32 2.05 -0.91
C LYS A 230 28.31 1.01 -0.41
N MET A 231 28.66 -0.27 -0.46
CA MET A 231 27.83 -1.35 0.10
C MET A 231 27.58 -1.17 1.59
N ARG A 232 28.62 -0.83 2.36
CA ARG A 232 28.51 -0.57 3.80
C ARG A 232 27.63 0.64 4.10
N ARG A 233 27.85 1.77 3.40
CA ARG A 233 27.02 2.98 3.54
C ARG A 233 25.54 2.70 3.22
N TYR A 234 25.28 2.03 2.12
CA TYR A 234 23.93 1.61 1.76
C TYR A 234 23.29 0.74 2.86
N PHE A 235 23.98 -0.30 3.28
CA PHE A 235 23.46 -1.27 4.25
C PHE A 235 23.19 -0.63 5.62
N TYR A 236 24.11 0.22 6.09
CA TYR A 236 23.91 1.00 7.31
C TYR A 236 22.71 1.96 7.17
N GLY A 237 22.67 2.74 6.11
CA GLY A 237 21.61 3.72 5.85
C GLY A 237 20.23 3.10 5.72
N PHE A 238 20.15 1.94 5.11
CA PHE A 238 18.91 1.17 5.00
C PHE A 238 18.29 0.84 6.37
N TRP A 239 19.11 0.42 7.31
CA TRP A 239 18.66 0.07 8.67
C TRP A 239 18.50 1.30 9.56
N TYR A 240 19.33 2.32 9.38
CA TYR A 240 19.21 3.59 10.08
C TYR A 240 17.88 4.29 9.76
N GLN A 241 17.44 4.28 8.51
CA GLN A 241 16.13 4.85 8.13
C GLN A 241 14.96 4.11 8.79
N ARG A 242 15.08 2.82 9.09
CA ARG A 242 14.04 1.99 9.71
C ARG A 242 14.03 2.05 11.22
N ASN A 243 15.19 2.19 11.82
CA ASN A 243 15.35 2.35 13.27
C ASN A 243 16.59 3.21 13.56
N PRO A 244 16.43 4.56 13.62
CA PRO A 244 17.54 5.48 13.89
C PRO A 244 18.19 5.29 15.26
N GLU A 245 17.40 4.84 16.25
CA GLU A 245 17.91 4.65 17.63
C GLU A 245 18.80 3.41 17.72
N ASN A 246 18.46 2.33 16.99
CA ASN A 246 19.25 1.10 17.03
C ASN A 246 19.17 0.33 15.70
N PRO A 247 19.93 0.74 14.67
CA PRO A 247 19.95 0.08 13.37
C PRO A 247 20.42 -1.39 13.43
N GLU A 248 21.38 -1.71 14.33
CA GLU A 248 21.88 -3.07 14.54
C GLU A 248 20.78 -4.02 15.02
N LYS A 249 19.94 -3.56 15.95
CA LYS A 249 18.80 -4.35 16.44
C LYS A 249 17.82 -4.69 15.31
N ALA A 250 17.45 -3.72 14.51
CA ALA A 250 16.55 -3.93 13.38
C ALA A 250 17.13 -4.94 12.37
N TRP A 251 18.42 -4.83 12.07
CA TRP A 251 19.11 -5.81 11.24
C TRP A 251 19.10 -7.21 11.86
N MET A 252 19.42 -7.33 13.13
CA MET A 252 19.48 -8.65 13.81
C MET A 252 18.11 -9.34 13.87
N GLU A 253 17.04 -8.58 14.02
CA GLU A 253 15.67 -9.10 13.97
C GLU A 253 15.33 -9.62 12.56
N TYR A 254 15.65 -8.84 11.53
CA TYR A 254 15.47 -9.28 10.15
C TYR A 254 16.35 -10.47 9.78
N LYS A 255 17.61 -10.47 10.22
CA LYS A 255 18.54 -11.57 9.98
C LYS A 255 18.05 -12.91 10.52
N LYS A 256 17.40 -12.92 11.68
CA LYS A 256 16.77 -14.15 12.22
C LYS A 256 15.69 -14.68 11.28
N GLN A 257 14.88 -13.80 10.70
CA GLN A 257 13.86 -14.19 9.73
C GLN A 257 14.51 -14.68 8.43
N LEU A 258 15.55 -14.01 7.95
CA LEU A 258 16.31 -14.41 6.77
C LEU A 258 16.95 -15.79 6.95
N ASP A 259 17.60 -16.04 8.10
CA ASP A 259 18.20 -17.34 8.42
C ASP A 259 17.14 -18.47 8.50
N TYR A 260 15.94 -18.15 8.94
CA TYR A 260 14.80 -19.07 8.92
C TYR A 260 14.33 -19.35 7.48
N VAL A 261 14.13 -18.31 6.71
CA VAL A 261 13.64 -18.37 5.32
C VAL A 261 14.61 -19.18 4.45
N ASP A 262 15.90 -18.98 4.62
CA ASP A 262 16.90 -19.75 3.87
C ASP A 262 16.88 -21.24 4.22
N ARG A 263 16.68 -21.59 5.47
CA ARG A 263 16.56 -23.00 5.87
C ARG A 263 15.25 -23.64 5.43
N ALA A 264 14.16 -22.88 5.45
CA ALA A 264 12.82 -23.41 5.22
C ALA A 264 12.41 -23.45 3.75
N PHE A 265 12.91 -22.50 2.94
CA PHE A 265 12.37 -22.26 1.60
C PHE A 265 13.43 -22.27 0.49
N SER A 266 14.73 -22.38 0.78
CA SER A 266 15.73 -22.54 -0.28
C SER A 266 15.48 -23.80 -1.09
N THR A 267 15.73 -23.70 -2.37
CA THR A 267 15.72 -24.82 -3.31
C THR A 267 17.15 -25.12 -3.80
N GLN A 268 17.32 -26.05 -4.71
CA GLN A 268 18.64 -26.32 -5.31
C GLN A 268 19.15 -25.15 -6.15
N ILE A 269 18.26 -24.26 -6.64
CA ILE A 269 18.58 -23.21 -7.59
C ILE A 269 18.41 -21.81 -6.98
N ARG A 270 17.44 -21.65 -6.06
CA ARG A 270 17.05 -20.35 -5.49
C ARG A 270 17.32 -20.31 -4.00
N ARG A 271 17.84 -19.17 -3.53
CA ARG A 271 17.93 -18.90 -2.09
C ARG A 271 16.54 -18.66 -1.50
N GLY A 272 16.40 -18.84 -0.19
CA GLY A 272 15.11 -18.74 0.47
C GLY A 272 14.40 -17.42 0.22
N TYR A 273 15.10 -16.28 0.30
CA TYR A 273 14.52 -14.94 0.05
C TYR A 273 14.08 -14.71 -1.40
N GLU A 274 14.61 -15.47 -2.37
CA GLU A 274 14.25 -15.40 -3.79
C GLU A 274 12.98 -16.18 -4.14
N THR A 275 12.55 -17.08 -3.26
CA THR A 275 11.31 -17.83 -3.43
C THR A 275 10.11 -16.97 -3.02
N ASP A 276 8.94 -17.24 -3.61
CA ASP A 276 7.73 -16.49 -3.26
C ASP A 276 7.33 -16.65 -1.79
N ARG A 277 7.49 -17.86 -1.22
CA ARG A 277 7.25 -18.07 0.21
C ARG A 277 8.20 -17.28 1.08
N GLY A 278 9.49 -17.26 0.73
CA GLY A 278 10.48 -16.47 1.45
C GLY A 278 10.26 -14.97 1.34
N ARG A 279 9.92 -14.49 0.15
CA ARG A 279 9.57 -13.09 -0.11
C ARG A 279 8.38 -12.65 0.75
N VAL A 280 7.30 -13.43 0.74
CA VAL A 280 6.09 -13.11 1.53
C VAL A 280 6.39 -13.15 3.03
N TYR A 281 7.16 -14.16 3.49
CA TYR A 281 7.55 -14.26 4.90
C TYR A 281 8.39 -13.07 5.37
N LEU A 282 9.39 -12.67 4.58
CA LEU A 282 10.26 -11.54 4.93
C LEU A 282 9.52 -10.21 4.89
N ARG A 283 8.54 -10.06 3.97
CA ARG A 283 7.78 -8.83 3.81
C ARG A 283 6.70 -8.64 4.88
N TYR A 284 6.00 -9.71 5.22
CA TYR A 284 4.80 -9.65 6.09
C TYR A 284 4.97 -10.35 7.43
N GLY A 285 6.13 -10.96 7.67
CA GLY A 285 6.37 -11.77 8.85
C GLY A 285 5.81 -13.20 8.75
N PRO A 286 5.87 -13.98 9.85
CA PRO A 286 5.31 -15.31 9.89
C PRO A 286 3.79 -15.31 9.78
N PRO A 287 3.19 -16.21 8.98
CA PRO A 287 1.73 -16.36 8.95
C PRO A 287 1.20 -16.90 10.28
N ASN A 288 -0.05 -16.59 10.59
CA ASN A 288 -0.71 -17.11 11.79
C ASN A 288 -1.04 -18.60 11.65
N THR A 289 -1.46 -19.02 10.45
CA THR A 289 -1.71 -20.43 10.14
C THR A 289 -1.21 -20.78 8.75
N ILE A 290 -0.78 -22.04 8.58
CA ILE A 290 -0.38 -22.62 7.31
C ILE A 290 -1.19 -23.91 7.13
N SER A 291 -2.07 -23.92 6.13
CA SER A 291 -2.75 -25.13 5.69
C SER A 291 -1.97 -25.72 4.52
N ASN A 292 -1.52 -26.98 4.65
CA ASN A 292 -0.64 -27.62 3.69
C ASN A 292 -1.32 -28.84 3.06
N PHE A 293 -1.40 -28.87 1.73
CA PHE A 293 -2.11 -29.89 0.94
C PHE A 293 -1.19 -30.48 -0.12
N PRO A 294 -0.27 -31.39 0.27
CA PRO A 294 0.70 -31.99 -0.66
C PRO A 294 0.09 -33.01 -1.62
N HIS A 295 -1.10 -33.59 -1.29
CA HIS A 295 -1.66 -34.76 -1.99
C HIS A 295 -3.17 -34.64 -2.24
N GLU A 296 -3.72 -33.44 -2.36
CA GLU A 296 -5.14 -33.30 -2.70
C GLU A 296 -5.40 -33.81 -4.13
N PRO A 297 -6.42 -34.67 -4.33
CA PRO A 297 -6.73 -35.19 -5.66
C PRO A 297 -6.98 -34.08 -6.68
N SER A 298 -6.46 -34.25 -7.90
CA SER A 298 -6.64 -33.35 -9.04
C SER A 298 -6.00 -31.97 -8.90
N SER A 299 -5.34 -31.67 -7.80
CA SER A 299 -4.67 -30.39 -7.57
C SER A 299 -3.15 -30.52 -7.59
N TYR A 300 -2.47 -29.45 -7.95
CA TYR A 300 -1.04 -29.32 -7.62
C TYR A 300 -0.88 -29.27 -6.11
N PRO A 301 0.24 -29.71 -5.55
CA PRO A 301 0.57 -29.46 -4.15
C PRO A 301 0.46 -27.95 -3.85
N TYR A 302 -0.24 -27.59 -2.80
CA TYR A 302 -0.44 -26.18 -2.46
C TYR A 302 -0.42 -25.93 -0.96
N GLN A 303 -0.20 -24.65 -0.61
CA GLN A 303 -0.28 -24.14 0.75
C GLN A 303 -1.14 -22.89 0.77
N ILE A 304 -1.94 -22.72 1.83
CA ILE A 304 -2.66 -21.49 2.12
C ILE A 304 -2.09 -20.90 3.40
N TRP A 305 -1.50 -19.72 3.30
CA TRP A 305 -1.02 -18.97 4.44
C TRP A 305 -2.07 -17.94 4.83
N HIS A 306 -2.42 -17.89 6.10
CA HIS A 306 -3.39 -16.95 6.62
C HIS A 306 -2.76 -16.03 7.65
N TYR A 307 -2.95 -14.74 7.45
CA TYR A 307 -2.57 -13.65 8.33
C TYR A 307 -3.82 -13.02 8.93
N TYR A 308 -3.96 -13.03 10.24
CA TYR A 308 -5.10 -12.39 10.91
C TYR A 308 -5.02 -10.88 10.80
N LYS A 309 -3.79 -10.34 10.85
CA LYS A 309 -3.52 -8.91 10.71
C LYS A 309 -2.15 -8.68 10.08
N ILE A 310 -2.11 -7.80 9.07
CA ILE A 310 -0.90 -7.23 8.48
C ILE A 310 -1.10 -5.72 8.46
N ASP A 311 -0.37 -4.97 9.30
CA ASP A 311 -0.52 -3.52 9.47
C ASP A 311 -2.00 -3.10 9.65
N GLN A 312 -2.60 -2.43 8.67
CA GLN A 312 -4.01 -2.01 8.64
C GLN A 312 -4.96 -3.06 8.05
N TYR A 313 -4.43 -4.08 7.40
CA TYR A 313 -5.23 -5.11 6.75
C TYR A 313 -5.50 -6.27 7.69
N THR A 314 -6.71 -6.79 7.66
CA THR A 314 -7.12 -7.95 8.45
C THR A 314 -7.50 -9.10 7.53
N ASN A 315 -7.30 -10.31 8.03
CA ASN A 315 -7.79 -11.53 7.39
C ASN A 315 -7.28 -11.71 5.95
N ARG A 316 -5.94 -11.66 5.75
CA ARG A 316 -5.30 -11.80 4.45
C ARG A 316 -4.76 -13.21 4.23
N ARG A 317 -4.85 -13.67 2.97
CA ARG A 317 -4.47 -15.02 2.58
C ARG A 317 -3.56 -15.01 1.38
N PHE A 318 -2.67 -16.00 1.33
CA PHE A 318 -1.74 -16.23 0.23
C PHE A 318 -1.82 -17.69 -0.14
N VAL A 319 -2.07 -17.99 -1.40
CA VAL A 319 -2.13 -19.35 -1.95
C VAL A 319 -0.86 -19.59 -2.75
N PHE A 320 -0.07 -20.56 -2.32
CA PHE A 320 1.13 -21.00 -3.02
C PHE A 320 0.90 -22.38 -3.58
N TYR A 321 1.42 -22.66 -4.78
CA TYR A 321 1.30 -23.95 -5.44
C TYR A 321 2.64 -24.38 -6.02
N ASN A 322 2.82 -25.68 -6.18
CA ASN A 322 4.03 -26.26 -6.76
C ASN A 322 3.68 -26.97 -8.05
N THR A 323 4.05 -26.37 -9.19
CA THR A 323 3.86 -26.96 -10.52
C THR A 323 4.99 -27.91 -10.91
N ASP A 324 6.19 -27.66 -10.39
CA ASP A 324 7.34 -28.55 -10.55
C ASP A 324 7.50 -29.43 -9.31
N LEU A 325 6.91 -30.61 -9.37
CA LEU A 325 6.86 -31.56 -8.25
C LEU A 325 8.22 -32.00 -7.74
N SER A 326 9.31 -31.69 -8.45
CA SER A 326 10.68 -32.11 -8.12
C SER A 326 11.46 -31.07 -7.32
N SER A 327 11.19 -29.77 -7.54
CA SER A 327 11.99 -28.68 -6.96
C SER A 327 11.62 -28.31 -5.52
N GLY A 328 10.39 -28.64 -5.10
CA GLY A 328 9.86 -28.16 -3.81
C GLY A 328 9.63 -26.64 -3.78
N ASP A 329 9.77 -25.94 -4.92
CA ASP A 329 9.51 -24.52 -5.05
C ASP A 329 8.01 -24.26 -5.19
N TYR A 330 7.48 -23.40 -4.32
CA TYR A 330 6.08 -23.02 -4.31
C TYR A 330 5.96 -21.56 -4.75
N GLU A 331 5.31 -21.34 -5.89
CA GLU A 331 5.05 -20.02 -6.45
C GLU A 331 3.76 -19.42 -5.89
N LEU A 332 3.69 -18.11 -5.79
CA LEU A 332 2.47 -17.42 -5.36
C LEU A 332 1.45 -17.43 -6.50
N LEU A 333 0.36 -18.17 -6.29
CA LEU A 333 -0.74 -18.29 -7.24
C LEU A 333 -1.76 -17.17 -7.07
N HIS A 334 -2.14 -16.86 -5.82
CA HIS A 334 -3.20 -15.90 -5.51
C HIS A 334 -3.03 -15.30 -4.13
N SER A 335 -3.45 -14.04 -3.98
CA SER A 335 -3.62 -13.39 -2.68
C SER A 335 -4.75 -12.38 -2.71
N ASP A 336 -5.40 -12.19 -1.57
CA ASP A 336 -6.33 -11.09 -1.30
C ASP A 336 -5.63 -9.88 -0.65
N MET A 337 -4.29 -9.92 -0.53
CA MET A 337 -3.50 -8.79 -0.03
C MET A 337 -3.31 -7.75 -1.13
N PHE A 338 -3.55 -6.48 -0.77
CA PHE A 338 -3.34 -5.36 -1.69
C PHE A 338 -1.88 -5.28 -2.16
N GLY A 339 -1.70 -5.12 -3.48
CA GLY A 339 -0.37 -5.05 -4.09
C GLY A 339 0.29 -6.41 -4.38
N GLU A 340 -0.37 -7.51 -4.10
CA GLU A 340 0.06 -8.86 -4.47
C GLU A 340 -0.75 -9.41 -5.65
N ILE A 341 -0.30 -10.54 -6.21
CA ILE A 341 -0.97 -11.18 -7.34
C ILE A 341 -2.39 -11.61 -6.91
N ASN A 342 -3.39 -11.07 -7.61
CA ASN A 342 -4.77 -11.50 -7.46
C ASN A 342 -5.20 -12.22 -8.73
N THR A 343 -5.28 -13.54 -8.68
CA THR A 343 -5.68 -14.38 -9.80
C THR A 343 -7.15 -14.76 -9.64
N PRO A 344 -8.04 -14.21 -10.46
CA PRO A 344 -9.43 -14.71 -10.53
C PRO A 344 -9.42 -16.19 -10.93
N ASN A 345 -10.32 -16.97 -10.36
CA ASN A 345 -10.41 -18.41 -10.66
C ASN A 345 -9.12 -19.22 -10.40
N TRP A 346 -8.35 -18.83 -9.36
CA TRP A 346 -7.12 -19.51 -8.97
C TRP A 346 -7.33 -21.01 -8.69
N GLU A 347 -8.52 -21.43 -8.23
CA GLU A 347 -8.87 -22.84 -8.03
C GLU A 347 -8.80 -23.64 -9.34
N LYS A 348 -9.24 -23.05 -10.46
CA LYS A 348 -9.10 -23.71 -11.77
C LYS A 348 -7.64 -23.91 -12.17
N VAL A 349 -6.78 -22.90 -11.89
CA VAL A 349 -5.35 -23.02 -12.16
C VAL A 349 -4.74 -24.12 -11.31
N LEU A 350 -5.15 -24.21 -10.05
CA LEU A 350 -4.68 -25.24 -9.11
C LEU A 350 -5.06 -26.66 -9.61
N GLN A 351 -6.23 -26.83 -10.21
CA GLN A 351 -6.77 -28.12 -10.69
C GLN A 351 -6.25 -28.53 -12.08
N LYS A 352 -5.53 -27.66 -12.81
CA LYS A 352 -4.98 -27.98 -14.15
C LYS A 352 -4.03 -29.19 -14.20
N ARG A 353 -3.63 -29.75 -13.09
CA ARG A 353 -2.78 -30.94 -13.03
C ARG A 353 -3.35 -32.14 -13.78
N THR A 354 -4.67 -32.30 -13.79
CA THR A 354 -5.37 -33.48 -14.33
C THR A 354 -6.26 -33.18 -15.53
N GLU A 355 -6.56 -31.91 -15.81
CA GLU A 355 -7.46 -31.55 -16.90
C GLU A 355 -6.71 -31.30 -18.21
N THR A 356 -6.99 -32.12 -19.22
CA THR A 356 -6.51 -31.98 -20.59
C THR A 356 -7.40 -31.05 -21.44
N PHE A 357 -8.61 -30.71 -21.01
CA PHE A 357 -9.54 -29.83 -21.71
C PHE A 357 -9.90 -28.61 -20.85
N TYR A 358 -9.60 -27.44 -21.39
CA TYR A 358 -10.00 -26.15 -20.84
C TYR A 358 -11.25 -25.68 -21.57
N ASP A 359 -12.39 -25.58 -20.84
CA ASP A 359 -13.56 -24.86 -21.32
C ASP A 359 -13.46 -23.41 -20.87
N PRO A 360 -13.27 -22.44 -21.79
CA PRO A 360 -13.16 -21.03 -21.41
C PRO A 360 -14.46 -20.42 -20.89
N TYR A 361 -15.59 -21.10 -21.07
CA TYR A 361 -16.94 -20.63 -20.65
C TYR A 361 -17.39 -21.22 -19.31
N ASP A 362 -16.68 -22.16 -18.74
CA ASP A 362 -16.99 -22.67 -17.40
C ASP A 362 -16.40 -21.76 -16.33
N GLU A 363 -17.25 -20.94 -15.70
CA GLU A 363 -16.84 -19.95 -14.69
C GLU A 363 -16.44 -20.56 -13.34
N LYS A 364 -16.78 -21.81 -13.08
CA LYS A 364 -16.46 -22.49 -11.81
C LYS A 364 -15.62 -23.73 -12.08
N GLY A 365 -14.52 -23.86 -11.32
CA GLY A 365 -13.73 -25.09 -11.31
C GLY A 365 -14.59 -26.30 -10.98
N VAL A 366 -14.30 -27.46 -11.58
CA VAL A 366 -15.01 -28.70 -11.29
C VAL A 366 -14.77 -29.08 -9.84
N LYS A 367 -15.84 -29.26 -9.07
CA LYS A 367 -15.72 -29.78 -7.70
C LYS A 367 -15.39 -31.28 -7.79
N HIS A 368 -14.10 -31.58 -7.65
CA HIS A 368 -13.67 -32.98 -7.53
C HIS A 368 -13.98 -33.52 -6.13
N TYR A 369 -14.26 -34.81 -6.06
CA TYR A 369 -14.47 -35.50 -4.78
C TYR A 369 -13.17 -35.37 -3.94
N GLY A 370 -13.28 -34.74 -2.77
CA GLY A 370 -12.13 -34.47 -1.88
C GLY A 370 -11.41 -33.14 -2.11
N GLY A 371 -11.85 -32.28 -3.06
CA GLY A 371 -11.33 -30.93 -3.25
C GLY A 371 -11.90 -29.97 -2.21
N ASN A 372 -11.04 -29.34 -1.43
CA ASN A 372 -11.41 -28.46 -0.30
C ASN A 372 -10.75 -27.08 -0.35
N SER A 373 -10.11 -26.71 -1.47
CA SER A 373 -9.32 -25.47 -1.59
C SER A 373 -10.14 -24.21 -1.27
N GLU A 374 -11.37 -24.11 -1.77
CA GLU A 374 -12.27 -22.98 -1.49
C GLU A 374 -12.65 -22.89 0.00
N GLU A 375 -12.94 -24.05 0.63
CA GLU A 375 -13.31 -24.10 2.05
C GLU A 375 -12.14 -23.63 2.93
N PHE A 376 -10.94 -24.12 2.68
CA PHE A 376 -9.75 -23.76 3.45
C PHE A 376 -9.25 -22.32 3.17
N PHE A 377 -9.56 -21.78 2.00
CA PHE A 377 -9.31 -20.36 1.75
C PHE A 377 -10.25 -19.49 2.59
N LYS A 378 -11.54 -19.85 2.67
CA LYS A 378 -12.52 -19.10 3.47
C LYS A 378 -12.34 -19.30 4.97
N ASN A 379 -12.04 -20.52 5.38
CA ASN A 379 -11.94 -20.96 6.78
C ASN A 379 -10.63 -21.72 7.02
N PRO A 380 -9.45 -21.04 7.00
CA PRO A 380 -8.17 -21.68 7.25
C PRO A 380 -8.12 -22.23 8.67
N ARG A 381 -7.67 -23.47 8.81
CA ARG A 381 -7.54 -24.17 10.09
C ARG A 381 -6.09 -24.32 10.48
#